data_2c3a6c51c4a8a7a276569ab5e83cb794
#
_entry.id   2c3a6c51c4a8a7a276569ab5e83cb794
#
_cell.length_a   1.000
_cell.length_b   1.000
_cell.length_c   1.000
_cell.angle_alpha   90.00
_cell.angle_beta   90.00
_cell.angle_gamma   90.00
#
_symmetry.space_group_name_H-M   'P 1'
#
loop_
_entity.id
_entity.type
_entity.pdbx_description
1 polymer ?
#
loop_
_entity_poly.entity_id
_entity_poly.type
_entity_poly.pdbx_seq_one_letter_code
_entity_poly.pdbx_strand_id
1 'polypeptide(L)'
;MSEYHSLLHVIRSRVCENRNMSHSAYYQGSLQDNQIRNRTALIFTLEMILHQHRIKYGTIFNPLEGKDALYHMIFMKTHWLPSDIKNLTLEDALFVMQEDLRMENLSSDAQNALMNFNLPSVAFQFEDFPEADWNYTENSTFLRSLMLKVDQ
;
A
#
# COMPACT_ATOMS: atom_id res chain seq x y z
N MET A 1 -13.62 7.92 13.05
CA MET A 1 -12.69 7.77 11.92
C MET A 1 -12.73 6.33 11.43
N SER A 2 -12.71 6.14 10.11
CA SER A 2 -12.65 4.79 9.56
C SER A 2 -11.26 4.20 9.70
N GLU A 3 -11.17 2.88 9.69
CA GLU A 3 -9.88 2.17 9.71
C GLU A 3 -9.04 2.50 8.47
N TYR A 4 -9.67 2.77 7.34
CA TYR A 4 -8.98 3.21 6.13
C TYR A 4 -8.24 4.52 6.37
N HIS A 5 -8.88 5.45 7.06
CA HIS A 5 -8.26 6.74 7.39
C HIS A 5 -7.08 6.56 8.34
N SER A 6 -7.23 5.69 9.33
CA SER A 6 -6.16 5.37 10.28
C SER A 6 -4.97 4.71 9.56
N LEU A 7 -5.24 3.82 8.62
CA LEU A 7 -4.20 3.18 7.82
C LEU A 7 -3.46 4.21 6.97
N LEU A 8 -4.19 5.09 6.29
CA LEU A 8 -3.57 6.18 5.52
C LEU A 8 -2.66 7.04 6.40
N HIS A 9 -3.09 7.35 7.60
CA HIS A 9 -2.32 8.16 8.53
C HIS A 9 -1.03 7.44 8.96
N VAL A 10 -1.10 6.16 9.27
CA VAL A 10 0.07 5.37 9.68
C VAL A 10 1.08 5.23 8.53
N ILE A 11 0.60 5.03 7.33
CA ILE A 11 1.47 4.94 6.15
C ILE A 11 2.16 6.29 5.91
N ARG A 12 1.40 7.38 5.97
CA ARG A 12 1.95 8.73 5.81
C ARG A 12 3.04 9.01 6.86
N SER A 13 2.78 8.64 8.10
CA SER A 13 3.75 8.78 9.19
C SER A 13 5.05 8.04 8.90
N ARG A 14 4.93 6.82 8.41
CA ARG A 14 6.10 5.99 8.07
C ARG A 14 6.90 6.60 6.92
N VAL A 15 6.24 7.09 5.89
CA VAL A 15 6.91 7.75 4.76
C VAL A 15 7.68 8.98 5.24
N CYS A 16 7.08 9.77 6.13
CA CYS A 16 7.73 10.93 6.72
C CYS A 16 8.94 10.54 7.58
N GLU A 17 8.78 9.56 8.46
CA GLU A 17 9.83 9.13 9.38
C GLU A 17 11.05 8.57 8.64
N ASN A 18 10.83 7.83 7.56
CA ASN A 18 11.93 7.28 6.75
C ASN A 18 12.81 8.38 6.14
N ARG A 19 12.29 9.59 6.06
CA ARG A 19 13.00 10.75 5.51
C ARG A 19 13.39 11.76 6.58
N ASN A 20 13.28 11.37 7.85
CA ASN A 20 13.57 12.24 9.01
C ASN A 20 12.76 13.54 8.94
N MET A 21 11.52 13.43 8.53
CA MET A 21 10.64 14.59 8.35
C MET A 21 9.58 14.63 9.43
N SER A 22 9.31 15.81 9.96
CA SER A 22 8.25 16.03 10.94
C SER A 22 6.91 16.22 10.23
N HIS A 23 5.85 15.59 10.76
CA HIS A 23 4.50 15.71 10.21
C HIS A 23 3.99 17.15 10.16
N SER A 24 4.46 18.00 11.08
CA SER A 24 4.00 19.38 11.21
C SER A 24 4.81 20.37 10.39
N ALA A 25 5.88 19.91 9.72
CA ALA A 25 6.84 20.81 9.05
C ALA A 25 6.41 21.15 7.62
N TYR A 26 5.31 20.60 7.11
CA TYR A 26 4.92 20.76 5.71
C TYR A 26 3.74 21.66 5.54
N TYR A 27 3.90 22.62 4.65
CA TYR A 27 2.76 23.40 4.16
C TYR A 27 1.95 22.52 3.22
N GLN A 28 0.66 22.46 3.43
CA GLN A 28 -0.25 21.77 2.55
C GLN A 28 -0.07 22.29 1.12
N GLY A 29 0.11 21.37 0.17
CA GLY A 29 0.32 21.71 -1.23
C GLY A 29 1.77 22.01 -1.63
N SER A 30 2.73 21.93 -0.68
CA SER A 30 4.15 22.01 -1.04
C SER A 30 4.57 20.80 -1.87
N LEU A 31 5.72 20.90 -2.55
CA LEU A 31 6.26 19.78 -3.32
C LEU A 31 6.44 18.54 -2.43
N GLN A 32 7.00 18.71 -1.25
CA GLN A 32 7.24 17.61 -0.32
C GLN A 32 5.93 16.99 0.17
N ASP A 33 4.95 17.81 0.51
CA ASP A 33 3.64 17.32 0.93
C ASP A 33 2.99 16.50 -0.19
N ASN A 34 3.05 16.98 -1.42
CA ASN A 34 2.50 16.27 -2.57
C ASN A 34 3.21 14.95 -2.84
N GLN A 35 4.53 14.91 -2.67
CA GLN A 35 5.32 13.69 -2.81
C GLN A 35 4.97 12.67 -1.73
N ILE A 36 4.80 13.11 -0.49
CA ILE A 36 4.42 12.26 0.64
C ILE A 36 3.02 11.68 0.39
N ARG A 37 2.07 12.51 -0.04
CA ARG A 37 0.70 12.05 -0.31
C ARG A 37 0.67 11.05 -1.47
N ASN A 38 1.44 11.29 -2.51
CA ASN A 38 1.54 10.39 -3.65
C ASN A 38 2.07 9.02 -3.22
N ARG A 39 3.18 8.99 -2.47
CA ARG A 39 3.78 7.74 -1.98
C ARG A 39 2.83 7.04 -1.00
N THR A 40 2.18 7.78 -0.12
CA THR A 40 1.20 7.23 0.82
C THR A 40 0.06 6.55 0.07
N ALA A 41 -0.47 7.19 -0.96
CA ALA A 41 -1.55 6.61 -1.77
C ALA A 41 -1.11 5.34 -2.48
N LEU A 42 0.11 5.29 -2.98
CA LEU A 42 0.67 4.10 -3.63
C LEU A 42 0.75 2.92 -2.64
N ILE A 43 1.31 3.14 -1.47
CA ILE A 43 1.44 2.09 -0.44
C ILE A 43 0.06 1.65 0.06
N PHE A 44 -0.85 2.60 0.26
CA PHE A 44 -2.23 2.29 0.65
C PHE A 44 -2.91 1.41 -0.41
N THR A 45 -2.78 1.79 -1.68
CA THR A 45 -3.36 1.02 -2.78
C THR A 45 -2.79 -0.39 -2.81
N LEU A 46 -1.47 -0.51 -2.65
CA LEU A 46 -0.82 -1.82 -2.56
C LEU A 46 -1.43 -2.65 -1.43
N GLU A 47 -1.56 -2.09 -0.23
CA GLU A 47 -2.12 -2.81 0.92
C GLU A 47 -3.57 -3.26 0.66
N MET A 48 -4.38 -2.40 0.03
CA MET A 48 -5.77 -2.74 -0.27
C MET A 48 -5.86 -3.87 -1.31
N ILE A 49 -5.06 -3.81 -2.35
CA ILE A 49 -5.02 -4.84 -3.39
C ILE A 49 -4.55 -6.17 -2.80
N LEU A 50 -3.51 -6.15 -1.98
CA LEU A 50 -3.01 -7.36 -1.33
C LEU A 50 -4.02 -7.92 -0.31
N HIS A 51 -4.75 -7.06 0.37
CA HIS A 51 -5.80 -7.48 1.30
C HIS A 51 -6.91 -8.24 0.56
N GLN A 52 -7.37 -7.72 -0.57
CA GLN A 52 -8.34 -8.40 -1.42
C GLN A 52 -7.80 -9.76 -1.90
N HIS A 53 -6.53 -9.80 -2.26
CA HIS A 53 -5.87 -11.01 -2.71
C HIS A 53 -5.82 -12.08 -1.61
N ARG A 54 -5.52 -11.67 -0.37
CA ARG A 54 -5.52 -12.56 0.80
C ARG A 54 -6.90 -13.15 1.05
N ILE A 55 -7.94 -12.34 0.95
CA ILE A 55 -9.32 -12.81 1.14
C ILE A 55 -9.66 -13.86 0.09
N LYS A 56 -9.24 -13.65 -1.14
CA LYS A 56 -9.58 -14.54 -2.24
C LYS A 56 -8.76 -15.83 -2.25
N TYR A 57 -7.48 -15.77 -1.95
CA TYR A 57 -6.54 -16.88 -2.13
C TYR A 57 -5.92 -17.41 -0.85
N GLY A 58 -5.94 -16.64 0.24
CA GLY A 58 -5.39 -17.08 1.51
C GLY A 58 -6.18 -18.24 2.09
N THR A 59 -5.50 -19.11 2.82
CA THR A 59 -6.11 -20.24 3.52
C THR A 59 -5.68 -20.23 4.98
N ILE A 60 -6.34 -21.04 5.82
CA ILE A 60 -5.90 -21.17 7.21
C ILE A 60 -4.49 -21.77 7.33
N PHE A 61 -4.06 -22.52 6.31
CA PHE A 61 -2.72 -23.12 6.28
C PHE A 61 -1.67 -22.17 5.74
N ASN A 62 -2.06 -21.23 4.89
CA ASN A 62 -1.19 -20.23 4.30
C ASN A 62 -1.99 -18.94 4.04
N PRO A 63 -2.07 -18.07 5.02
CA PRO A 63 -2.89 -16.86 4.92
C PRO A 63 -2.30 -15.77 4.01
N LEU A 64 -1.12 -15.96 3.46
CA LEU A 64 -0.43 -15.01 2.58
C LEU A 64 -0.16 -13.67 3.29
N GLU A 65 0.34 -13.74 4.51
CA GLU A 65 0.66 -12.54 5.29
C GLU A 65 1.90 -11.82 4.75
N GLY A 66 1.96 -10.53 4.99
CA GLY A 66 3.11 -9.69 4.65
C GLY A 66 3.41 -9.70 3.15
N LYS A 67 4.65 -9.96 2.81
CA LYS A 67 5.12 -9.99 1.42
C LYS A 67 4.59 -11.18 0.64
N ASP A 68 4.11 -12.22 1.30
CA ASP A 68 3.68 -13.45 0.63
C ASP A 68 2.52 -13.19 -0.33
N ALA A 69 1.62 -12.28 0.02
CA ALA A 69 0.52 -11.91 -0.88
C ALA A 69 1.04 -11.29 -2.18
N LEU A 70 2.03 -10.40 -2.06
CA LEU A 70 2.64 -9.76 -3.23
C LEU A 70 3.33 -10.80 -4.11
N TYR A 71 4.11 -11.68 -3.52
CA TYR A 71 4.81 -12.73 -4.26
C TYR A 71 3.84 -13.67 -4.96
N HIS A 72 2.77 -14.07 -4.27
CA HIS A 72 1.76 -14.95 -4.84
C HIS A 72 1.03 -14.27 -6.01
N MET A 73 0.70 -13.00 -5.86
CA MET A 73 0.03 -12.24 -6.90
C MET A 73 0.90 -12.12 -8.15
N ILE A 74 2.20 -11.82 -7.96
CA ILE A 74 3.17 -11.79 -9.07
C ILE A 74 3.30 -13.18 -9.72
N PHE A 75 3.35 -14.23 -8.90
CA PHE A 75 3.42 -15.60 -9.41
C PHE A 75 2.23 -15.91 -10.31
N MET A 76 1.03 -15.58 -9.86
CA MET A 76 -0.18 -15.84 -10.65
C MET A 76 -0.19 -15.07 -11.96
N LYS A 77 0.39 -13.89 -11.97
CA LYS A 77 0.46 -13.03 -13.16
C LYS A 77 1.54 -13.48 -14.16
N THR A 78 2.69 -13.94 -13.68
CA THR A 78 3.88 -14.17 -14.49
C THR A 78 4.24 -15.64 -14.64
N HIS A 79 3.91 -16.47 -13.67
CA HIS A 79 4.38 -17.86 -13.51
C HIS A 79 5.91 -17.97 -13.40
N TRP A 80 6.57 -16.90 -12.99
CA TRP A 80 7.99 -16.94 -12.69
C TRP A 80 8.25 -17.81 -11.47
N LEU A 81 9.47 -18.34 -11.35
CA LEU A 81 9.87 -19.11 -10.17
C LEU A 81 9.77 -18.24 -8.92
N PRO A 82 9.22 -18.79 -7.81
CA PRO A 82 9.11 -18.02 -6.57
C PRO A 82 10.44 -17.41 -6.09
N SER A 83 11.55 -18.12 -6.27
CA SER A 83 12.86 -17.60 -5.89
C SER A 83 13.23 -16.34 -6.69
N ASP A 84 12.88 -16.29 -7.96
CA ASP A 84 13.13 -15.10 -8.80
C ASP A 84 12.24 -13.94 -8.36
N ILE A 85 10.98 -14.23 -8.02
CA ILE A 85 10.05 -13.22 -7.54
C ILE A 85 10.55 -12.60 -6.22
N LYS A 86 11.04 -13.44 -5.29
CA LYS A 86 11.53 -12.97 -3.99
C LYS A 86 12.79 -12.12 -4.11
N ASN A 87 13.52 -12.22 -5.22
CA ASN A 87 14.71 -11.41 -5.47
C ASN A 87 14.40 -10.05 -6.09
N LEU A 88 13.15 -9.78 -6.48
CA LEU A 88 12.77 -8.47 -6.98
C LEU A 88 12.87 -7.43 -5.87
N THR A 89 13.33 -6.23 -6.22
CA THR A 89 13.19 -5.09 -5.33
C THR A 89 11.71 -4.73 -5.21
N LEU A 90 11.33 -4.01 -4.18
CA LEU A 90 9.96 -3.53 -4.05
C LEU A 90 9.57 -2.70 -5.27
N GLU A 91 10.45 -1.81 -5.72
CA GLU A 91 10.20 -0.97 -6.90
C GLU A 91 9.90 -1.81 -8.13
N ASP A 92 10.71 -2.84 -8.39
CA ASP A 92 10.50 -3.74 -9.53
C ASP A 92 9.22 -4.56 -9.38
N ALA A 93 8.93 -5.02 -8.16
CA ALA A 93 7.69 -5.76 -7.89
C ALA A 93 6.47 -4.90 -8.18
N LEU A 94 6.48 -3.63 -7.77
CA LEU A 94 5.38 -2.72 -8.05
C LEU A 94 5.26 -2.38 -9.53
N PHE A 95 6.38 -2.36 -10.25
CA PHE A 95 6.35 -2.19 -11.70
C PHE A 95 5.60 -3.35 -12.37
N VAL A 96 5.86 -4.58 -11.94
CA VAL A 96 5.12 -5.76 -12.43
C VAL A 96 3.63 -5.63 -12.13
N MET A 97 3.29 -5.01 -11.00
CA MET A 97 1.91 -4.84 -10.52
C MET A 97 1.23 -3.59 -11.06
N GLN A 98 1.82 -2.89 -11.99
CA GLN A 98 1.34 -1.57 -12.45
C GLN A 98 -0.13 -1.58 -12.85
N GLU A 99 -0.56 -2.62 -13.55
CA GLU A 99 -1.95 -2.74 -14.00
C GLU A 99 -2.92 -2.89 -12.84
N ASP A 100 -2.49 -3.53 -11.76
CA ASP A 100 -3.35 -3.84 -10.60
C ASP A 100 -3.44 -2.65 -9.64
N LEU A 101 -2.42 -1.80 -9.61
CA LEU A 101 -2.31 -0.69 -8.66
C LEU A 101 -3.06 0.55 -9.16
N ARG A 102 -4.37 0.40 -9.32
CA ARG A 102 -5.26 1.47 -9.80
C ARG A 102 -6.39 1.70 -8.81
N MET A 103 -6.79 2.96 -8.66
CA MET A 103 -7.89 3.32 -7.78
C MET A 103 -9.17 2.55 -8.11
N GLU A 104 -9.47 2.36 -9.39
CA GLU A 104 -10.66 1.65 -9.85
C GLU A 104 -10.73 0.19 -9.41
N ASN A 105 -9.61 -0.40 -9.01
CA ASN A 105 -9.57 -1.78 -8.51
C ASN A 105 -9.85 -1.88 -7.01
N LEU A 106 -10.02 -0.75 -6.33
CA LEU A 106 -10.30 -0.70 -4.90
C LEU A 106 -11.79 -0.76 -4.62
N SER A 107 -12.15 -1.19 -3.41
CA SER A 107 -13.53 -1.09 -2.95
C SER A 107 -13.99 0.37 -2.89
N SER A 108 -15.30 0.59 -2.90
CA SER A 108 -15.88 1.94 -2.81
C SER A 108 -15.38 2.70 -1.59
N ASP A 109 -15.31 2.01 -0.44
CA ASP A 109 -14.88 2.63 0.81
C ASP A 109 -13.42 3.04 0.75
N ALA A 110 -12.55 2.20 0.19
CA ALA A 110 -11.14 2.52 0.01
C ALA A 110 -10.96 3.69 -0.96
N GLN A 111 -11.72 3.71 -2.06
CA GLN A 111 -11.69 4.83 -3.01
C GLN A 111 -12.10 6.14 -2.32
N ASN A 112 -13.16 6.11 -1.52
CA ASN A 112 -13.61 7.29 -0.79
C ASN A 112 -12.56 7.80 0.18
N ALA A 113 -11.86 6.89 0.87
CA ALA A 113 -10.78 7.27 1.76
C ALA A 113 -9.65 8.00 1.01
N LEU A 114 -9.27 7.50 -0.17
CA LEU A 114 -8.26 8.15 -1.00
C LEU A 114 -8.74 9.51 -1.52
N MET A 115 -9.99 9.60 -1.96
CA MET A 115 -10.55 10.85 -2.45
C MET A 115 -10.54 11.92 -1.36
N ASN A 116 -10.79 11.54 -0.12
CA ASN A 116 -10.76 12.44 1.03
C ASN A 116 -9.35 12.76 1.52
N PHE A 117 -8.34 12.15 0.94
CA PHE A 117 -6.92 12.34 1.33
C PHE A 117 -6.28 13.53 0.60
N ASN A 118 -7.01 14.24 -0.23
CA ASN A 118 -6.54 15.44 -0.96
C ASN A 118 -5.33 15.12 -1.84
N LEU A 119 -5.45 14.08 -2.66
CA LEU A 119 -4.40 13.73 -3.61
C LEU A 119 -4.23 14.82 -4.65
N PRO A 120 -2.98 15.15 -5.05
CA PRO A 120 -2.78 16.08 -6.17
C PRO A 120 -3.27 15.44 -7.47
N SER A 121 -3.69 16.31 -8.42
CA SER A 121 -4.22 15.88 -9.72
C SER A 121 -3.15 15.36 -10.68
N VAL A 122 -1.88 15.61 -10.39
CA VAL A 122 -0.74 15.13 -11.17
C VAL A 122 0.21 14.35 -10.28
N ALA A 123 1.03 13.50 -10.89
CA ALA A 123 1.99 12.68 -10.15
C ALA A 123 3.12 13.54 -9.57
N PHE A 124 3.41 13.33 -8.29
CA PHE A 124 4.56 13.89 -7.62
C PHE A 124 5.34 12.74 -7.00
N GLN A 125 6.37 12.27 -7.69
CA GLN A 125 7.12 11.10 -7.25
C GLN A 125 8.41 11.50 -6.55
N PHE A 126 8.80 10.70 -5.54
CA PHE A 126 10.15 10.75 -5.02
C PHE A 126 11.09 10.06 -6.01
N GLU A 127 12.35 10.50 -6.07
CA GLU A 127 13.36 9.84 -6.88
C GLU A 127 13.76 8.49 -6.29
N ASP A 128 13.72 8.35 -4.96
CA ASP A 128 14.07 7.13 -4.25
C ASP A 128 12.82 6.29 -3.95
N PHE A 129 13.04 5.00 -3.72
CA PHE A 129 11.98 4.10 -3.28
C PHE A 129 12.52 3.16 -2.21
N PRO A 130 12.69 3.66 -0.95
CA PRO A 130 13.14 2.79 0.13
C PRO A 130 12.09 1.73 0.44
N GLU A 131 12.53 0.50 0.63
CA GLU A 131 11.62 -0.59 0.97
C GLU A 131 10.93 -0.37 2.32
N ALA A 132 11.57 0.40 3.20
CA ALA A 132 11.00 0.76 4.50
C ALA A 132 9.72 1.59 4.41
N ASP A 133 9.41 2.19 3.25
CA ASP A 133 8.13 2.89 3.05
C ASP A 133 6.95 1.95 3.17
N TRP A 134 7.14 0.68 2.85
CA TRP A 134 6.12 -0.34 3.02
C TRP A 134 6.42 -1.17 4.26
N ASN A 135 5.91 -0.73 5.40
CA ASN A 135 6.00 -1.47 6.65
C ASN A 135 4.75 -2.33 6.84
N TYR A 136 4.76 -3.49 6.20
CA TYR A 136 3.59 -4.38 6.21
C TYR A 136 3.26 -4.90 7.61
N THR A 137 4.24 -5.03 8.49
CA THR A 137 4.00 -5.46 9.87
C THR A 137 3.18 -4.43 10.63
N GLU A 138 3.54 -3.15 10.52
CA GLU A 138 2.81 -2.04 11.14
C GLU A 138 1.40 -1.92 10.55
N ASN A 139 1.30 -2.01 9.23
CA ASN A 139 0.02 -1.87 8.52
C ASN A 139 -0.94 -3.01 8.84
N SER A 140 -0.43 -4.21 9.14
CA SER A 140 -1.25 -5.40 9.34
C SER A 140 -2.24 -5.25 10.50
N THR A 141 -1.92 -4.47 11.51
CA THR A 141 -2.82 -4.20 12.64
C THR A 141 -4.14 -3.59 12.18
N PHE A 142 -4.05 -2.63 11.24
CA PHE A 142 -5.24 -1.96 10.70
C PHE A 142 -5.99 -2.86 9.70
N LEU A 143 -5.26 -3.66 8.96
CA LEU A 143 -5.86 -4.59 8.00
C LEU A 143 -6.66 -5.69 8.68
N ARG A 144 -6.22 -6.17 9.84
CA ARG A 144 -6.96 -7.18 10.62
C ARG A 144 -8.33 -6.66 11.04
N SER A 145 -8.41 -5.39 11.43
CA SER A 145 -9.68 -4.76 11.77
C SER A 145 -10.65 -4.74 10.59
N LEU A 146 -10.13 -4.52 9.38
CA LEU A 146 -10.93 -4.57 8.16
C LEU A 146 -11.42 -5.97 7.84
N MET A 147 -10.61 -7.00 8.10
CA MET A 147 -11.01 -8.40 7.89
C MET A 147 -12.17 -8.80 8.80
N LEU A 148 -12.12 -8.38 10.07
CA LEU A 148 -13.17 -8.70 11.03
C LEU A 148 -14.54 -8.14 10.64
N LYS A 149 -14.56 -7.07 9.87
CA LYS A 149 -15.82 -6.47 9.38
C LYS A 149 -16.41 -7.19 8.19
N VAL A 150 -15.61 -7.88 7.40
CA VAL A 150 -16.08 -8.63 6.22
C VAL A 150 -16.77 -9.91 6.65
N ASP A 151 -16.39 -10.48 7.79
CA ASP A 151 -16.97 -11.72 8.32
C ASP A 151 -18.27 -11.50 9.10
N GLN A 152 -18.71 -10.27 9.21
CA GLN A 152 -20.00 -9.90 9.82
C GLN A 152 -21.03 -9.54 8.75
#